data_0e0e8d45cffa4e46ecf52b6c525ab451
#
_entry.id   0e0e8d45cffa4e46ecf52b6c525ab451
#
_cell.length_a   1.000
_cell.length_b   1.000
_cell.length_c   1.000
_cell.angle_alpha   90.00
_cell.angle_beta   90.00
_cell.angle_gamma   90.00
#
_symmetry.space_group_name_H-M   'P 1'
#
loop_
_entity.id
_entity.type
_entity.pdbx_description
1 polymer ?
#
loop_
_entity_poly.entity_id
_entity_poly.type
_entity_poly.pdbx_seq_one_letter_code
_entity_poly.pdbx_strand_id
1 'polypeptide(L)'
;MGIFQNKDQYEGYNIYSMKKYVDKKRITFIVIAIIAIIITLCMSIYYLVDTTKRVEKSKEFAKQIIEYKQKQQEEEKQKEIERQAKIPKLTEQGKENLKNIYHTDKKVAYLTFDDGPSNNTHQILDILKQNNIKATFFVLGSQVEIFPETTNRIYNEGHYIANHGYSHKYSEIYQSPEQVLNEFNQCNQIVAKTINVPEYNSHLFRFPGGLAGGKYAEIKKEAKELLLQNNIVNVDWNALTGDAETNNLSVEFEMTRLTETMGSKNSLVILMHDAAAKSVTADALPQIIAKLKEEGYEFKNFYDIIK
;
A
#
# COMPACT_ATOMS: atom_id res chain seq x y z
N MET A 1 37.06 -30.01 -128.71
CA MET A 1 37.73 -31.13 -128.45
C MET A 1 38.32 -31.02 -127.07
N GLY A 2 38.12 -30.79 -126.06
CA GLY A 2 38.76 -30.53 -124.86
C GLY A 2 37.75 -30.61 -123.73
N ILE A 3 37.84 -31.62 -122.93
CA ILE A 3 36.97 -31.88 -121.72
C ILE A 3 37.56 -31.15 -120.56
N PHE A 4 36.85 -30.27 -119.99
CA PHE A 4 37.19 -29.73 -118.66
C PHE A 4 36.44 -30.50 -117.57
N GLN A 5 37.20 -31.13 -116.73
CA GLN A 5 36.71 -31.66 -115.47
C GLN A 5 36.85 -30.60 -114.36
N ASN A 6 35.78 -30.21 -113.81
CA ASN A 6 35.76 -29.41 -112.58
C ASN A 6 35.52 -30.30 -111.41
N LYS A 7 36.52 -30.45 -110.52
CA LYS A 7 36.38 -31.17 -109.23
C LYS A 7 35.96 -30.18 -108.17
N ASP A 8 34.74 -30.23 -107.84
CA ASP A 8 34.25 -29.51 -106.62
C ASP A 8 34.77 -30.20 -105.39
N GLN A 9 35.64 -29.51 -104.67
CA GLN A 9 36.05 -29.88 -103.33
C GLN A 9 34.89 -29.54 -102.35
N TYR A 10 34.10 -30.52 -101.95
CA TYR A 10 33.25 -30.42 -100.76
C TYR A 10 34.10 -30.79 -99.54
N GLU A 11 34.47 -29.75 -98.68
CA GLU A 11 34.97 -29.97 -97.37
C GLU A 11 33.86 -30.61 -96.51
N GLY A 12 34.00 -31.92 -96.25
CA GLY A 12 33.11 -32.64 -95.33
C GLY A 12 33.25 -32.10 -93.93
N TYR A 13 32.38 -31.22 -93.55
CA TYR A 13 32.22 -30.89 -92.12
C TYR A 13 31.93 -32.20 -91.40
N ASN A 14 32.81 -32.53 -90.42
CA ASN A 14 32.71 -33.78 -89.63
C ASN A 14 31.51 -33.70 -88.76
N ILE A 15 30.37 -34.25 -89.16
CA ILE A 15 29.09 -34.34 -88.45
C ILE A 15 29.26 -34.90 -87.06
N TYR A 16 30.26 -35.78 -86.87
CA TYR A 16 30.61 -36.37 -85.57
C TYR A 16 31.17 -35.29 -84.58
N SER A 17 31.95 -34.35 -85.05
CA SER A 17 32.50 -33.27 -84.21
C SER A 17 31.45 -32.24 -83.80
N MET A 18 30.52 -31.92 -84.73
CA MET A 18 29.37 -31.02 -84.43
C MET A 18 28.39 -31.70 -83.47
N LYS A 19 28.10 -32.99 -83.60
CA LYS A 19 27.21 -33.71 -82.69
C LYS A 19 27.82 -33.82 -81.32
N LYS A 20 29.13 -34.06 -81.19
CA LYS A 20 29.86 -34.07 -79.91
C LYS A 20 29.94 -32.70 -79.25
N TYR A 21 30.02 -31.60 -79.99
CA TYR A 21 30.02 -30.20 -79.56
C TYR A 21 28.62 -29.77 -79.04
N VAL A 22 27.58 -30.14 -79.80
CA VAL A 22 26.18 -29.87 -79.43
C VAL A 22 25.83 -30.66 -78.16
N ASP A 23 26.26 -31.91 -78.05
CA ASP A 23 26.03 -32.71 -76.80
C ASP A 23 26.77 -32.15 -75.60
N LYS A 24 28.02 -31.66 -75.77
CA LYS A 24 28.73 -30.98 -74.70
C LYS A 24 27.99 -29.69 -74.18
N LYS A 25 27.53 -28.87 -75.11
CA LYS A 25 26.73 -27.66 -74.74
C LYS A 25 25.45 -28.01 -74.06
N ARG A 26 24.73 -29.05 -74.50
CA ARG A 26 23.53 -29.54 -73.87
C ARG A 26 23.80 -30.02 -72.37
N ILE A 27 24.88 -30.78 -72.22
CA ILE A 27 25.29 -31.27 -70.88
C ILE A 27 25.64 -30.08 -69.96
N THR A 28 26.39 -29.10 -70.51
CA THR A 28 26.73 -27.88 -69.70
C THR A 28 25.47 -27.07 -69.31
N PHE A 29 24.50 -26.94 -70.21
CA PHE A 29 23.22 -26.28 -69.90
C PHE A 29 22.43 -27.04 -68.83
N ILE A 30 22.38 -28.35 -68.88
CA ILE A 30 21.72 -29.19 -67.90
C ILE A 30 22.40 -29.06 -66.50
N VAL A 31 23.74 -29.07 -66.47
CA VAL A 31 24.51 -28.89 -65.23
C VAL A 31 24.25 -27.48 -64.61
N ILE A 32 24.25 -26.43 -65.44
CA ILE A 32 23.95 -25.07 -64.98
C ILE A 32 22.51 -24.99 -64.44
N ALA A 33 21.53 -25.60 -65.12
CA ALA A 33 20.16 -25.64 -64.64
C ALA A 33 20.01 -26.40 -63.33
N ILE A 34 20.70 -27.54 -63.14
CA ILE A 34 20.71 -28.28 -61.87
C ILE A 34 21.33 -27.46 -60.76
N ILE A 35 22.45 -26.77 -61.01
CA ILE A 35 23.09 -25.87 -60.03
C ILE A 35 22.14 -24.74 -59.64
N ALA A 36 21.45 -24.12 -60.56
CA ALA A 36 20.48 -23.06 -60.34
C ALA A 36 19.30 -23.57 -59.46
N ILE A 37 18.80 -24.79 -59.75
CA ILE A 37 17.75 -25.43 -58.94
C ILE A 37 18.25 -25.70 -57.52
N ILE A 38 19.46 -26.20 -57.35
CA ILE A 38 20.06 -26.44 -56.03
C ILE A 38 20.20 -25.15 -55.22
N ILE A 39 20.69 -24.07 -55.87
CA ILE A 39 20.82 -22.76 -55.24
C ILE A 39 19.45 -22.25 -54.78
N THR A 40 18.42 -22.32 -55.63
CA THR A 40 17.06 -21.89 -55.27
C THR A 40 16.46 -22.71 -54.14
N LEU A 41 16.68 -23.99 -54.11
CA LEU A 41 16.28 -24.88 -53.02
C LEU A 41 17.00 -24.52 -51.68
N CYS A 42 18.31 -24.31 -51.75
CA CYS A 42 19.08 -23.90 -50.58
C CYS A 42 18.61 -22.53 -50.04
N MET A 43 18.36 -21.57 -50.90
CA MET A 43 17.81 -20.26 -50.54
C MET A 43 16.41 -20.40 -49.88
N SER A 44 15.53 -21.22 -50.48
CA SER A 44 14.20 -21.48 -49.93
C SER A 44 14.25 -22.13 -48.56
N ILE A 45 15.13 -23.10 -48.36
CA ILE A 45 15.36 -23.74 -47.05
C ILE A 45 15.90 -22.71 -46.05
N TYR A 46 16.87 -21.90 -46.44
CA TYR A 46 17.39 -20.85 -45.56
C TYR A 46 16.30 -19.86 -45.11
N TYR A 47 15.47 -19.34 -46.05
CA TYR A 47 14.34 -18.46 -45.68
C TYR A 47 13.31 -19.15 -44.81
N LEU A 48 13.03 -20.43 -45.03
CA LEU A 48 12.11 -21.18 -44.16
C LEU A 48 12.65 -21.30 -42.73
N VAL A 49 13.93 -21.64 -42.57
CA VAL A 49 14.58 -21.75 -41.26
C VAL A 49 14.66 -20.38 -40.57
N ASP A 50 14.96 -19.30 -41.28
CA ASP A 50 15.01 -17.96 -40.70
C ASP A 50 13.63 -17.47 -40.28
N THR A 51 12.59 -17.71 -41.08
CA THR A 51 11.20 -17.38 -40.70
C THR A 51 10.71 -18.17 -39.51
N THR A 52 11.01 -19.45 -39.42
CA THR A 52 10.63 -20.26 -38.24
C THR A 52 11.32 -19.77 -36.98
N LYS A 53 12.61 -19.42 -37.00
CA LYS A 53 13.33 -18.82 -35.87
C LYS A 53 12.74 -17.47 -35.46
N ARG A 54 12.35 -16.63 -36.37
CA ARG A 54 11.69 -15.34 -36.12
C ARG A 54 10.33 -15.54 -35.45
N VAL A 55 9.54 -16.50 -35.90
CA VAL A 55 8.24 -16.85 -35.33
C VAL A 55 8.40 -17.38 -33.90
N GLU A 56 9.37 -18.27 -33.66
CA GLU A 56 9.65 -18.78 -32.32
C GLU A 56 10.07 -17.67 -31.36
N LYS A 57 10.98 -16.79 -31.78
CA LYS A 57 11.40 -15.62 -31.00
C LYS A 57 10.23 -14.66 -30.70
N SER A 58 9.35 -14.46 -31.67
CA SER A 58 8.14 -13.65 -31.50
C SER A 58 7.15 -14.28 -30.49
N LYS A 59 6.98 -15.61 -30.52
CA LYS A 59 6.15 -16.35 -29.56
C LYS A 59 6.71 -16.25 -28.13
N GLU A 60 8.03 -16.42 -28.00
CA GLU A 60 8.70 -16.29 -26.71
C GLU A 60 8.56 -14.88 -26.12
N PHE A 61 8.74 -13.86 -26.95
CA PHE A 61 8.54 -12.46 -26.55
C PHE A 61 7.08 -12.18 -26.15
N ALA A 62 6.11 -12.70 -26.92
CA ALA A 62 4.70 -12.58 -26.57
C ALA A 62 4.37 -13.25 -25.23
N LYS A 63 4.96 -14.42 -24.95
CA LYS A 63 4.83 -15.12 -23.67
C LYS A 63 5.36 -14.27 -22.52
N GLN A 64 6.56 -13.69 -22.65
CA GLN A 64 7.16 -12.82 -21.64
C GLN A 64 6.29 -11.58 -21.35
N ILE A 65 5.69 -10.98 -22.38
CA ILE A 65 4.75 -9.85 -22.22
C ILE A 65 3.50 -10.28 -21.43
N ILE A 66 2.96 -11.47 -21.72
CA ILE A 66 1.78 -11.98 -21.02
C ILE A 66 2.11 -12.23 -19.56
N GLU A 67 3.23 -12.89 -19.27
CA GLU A 67 3.68 -13.14 -17.89
C GLU A 67 3.94 -11.84 -17.12
N TYR A 68 4.58 -10.86 -17.77
CA TYR A 68 4.77 -9.53 -17.16
C TYR A 68 3.45 -8.84 -16.82
N LYS A 69 2.48 -8.86 -17.75
CA LYS A 69 1.15 -8.27 -17.52
C LYS A 69 0.38 -8.99 -16.40
N GLN A 70 0.44 -10.32 -16.36
CA GLN A 70 -0.18 -11.11 -15.30
C GLN A 70 0.42 -10.77 -13.93
N LYS A 71 1.75 -10.65 -13.84
CA LYS A 71 2.42 -10.24 -12.62
C LYS A 71 2.00 -8.84 -12.15
N GLN A 72 1.92 -7.89 -13.07
CA GLN A 72 1.44 -6.53 -12.75
C GLN A 72 -0.01 -6.53 -12.24
N GLN A 73 -0.90 -7.29 -12.86
CA GLN A 73 -2.29 -7.43 -12.41
C GLN A 73 -2.40 -8.06 -11.03
N GLU A 74 -1.58 -9.07 -10.73
CA GLU A 74 -1.54 -9.71 -9.41
C GLU A 74 -1.03 -8.75 -8.34
N GLU A 75 0.03 -7.97 -8.64
CA GLU A 75 0.55 -6.94 -7.75
C GLU A 75 -0.47 -5.83 -7.48
N GLU A 76 -1.20 -5.38 -8.51
CA GLU A 76 -2.28 -4.39 -8.35
C GLU A 76 -3.43 -4.92 -7.51
N LYS A 77 -3.84 -6.16 -7.76
CA LYS A 77 -4.87 -6.84 -6.98
C LYS A 77 -4.47 -6.98 -5.52
N GLN A 78 -3.22 -7.36 -5.26
CA GLN A 78 -2.71 -7.48 -3.90
C GLN A 78 -2.68 -6.13 -3.17
N LYS A 79 -2.24 -5.07 -3.85
CA LYS A 79 -2.28 -3.70 -3.31
C LYS A 79 -3.70 -3.25 -2.97
N GLU A 80 -4.67 -3.58 -3.83
CA GLU A 80 -6.07 -3.24 -3.57
C GLU A 80 -6.63 -4.02 -2.36
N ILE A 81 -6.31 -5.30 -2.22
CA ILE A 81 -6.68 -6.10 -1.04
C ILE A 81 -6.09 -5.49 0.24
N GLU A 82 -4.81 -5.11 0.20
CA GLU A 82 -4.15 -4.46 1.34
C GLU A 82 -4.76 -3.09 1.66
N ARG A 83 -5.12 -2.32 0.63
CA ARG A 83 -5.84 -1.04 0.78
C ARG A 83 -7.19 -1.24 1.45
N GLN A 84 -7.98 -2.20 0.96
CA GLN A 84 -9.30 -2.52 1.50
C GLN A 84 -9.24 -3.02 2.96
N ALA A 85 -8.18 -3.75 3.32
CA ALA A 85 -7.96 -4.22 4.69
C ALA A 85 -7.68 -3.09 5.68
N LYS A 86 -7.22 -1.93 5.20
CA LYS A 86 -6.94 -0.72 6.01
C LYS A 86 -8.13 0.25 6.09
N ILE A 87 -9.25 -0.03 5.40
CA ILE A 87 -10.46 0.77 5.53
C ILE A 87 -11.21 0.27 6.76
N PRO A 88 -11.45 1.13 7.77
CA PRO A 88 -12.19 0.72 8.96
C PRO A 88 -13.62 0.29 8.60
N LYS A 89 -14.11 -0.77 9.24
CA LYS A 89 -15.48 -1.26 9.09
C LYS A 89 -16.05 -1.55 10.47
N LEU A 90 -16.91 -0.67 10.94
CA LEU A 90 -17.54 -0.87 12.24
C LEU A 90 -18.73 -1.82 12.11
N THR A 91 -18.52 -3.07 12.49
CA THR A 91 -19.57 -4.10 12.55
C THR A 91 -20.33 -4.03 13.88
N GLU A 92 -21.48 -4.70 13.99
CA GLU A 92 -22.18 -4.82 15.27
C GLU A 92 -21.32 -5.57 16.31
N GLN A 93 -20.58 -6.59 15.87
CA GLN A 93 -19.61 -7.26 16.75
C GLN A 93 -18.49 -6.30 17.19
N GLY A 94 -18.01 -5.45 16.27
CA GLY A 94 -17.03 -4.40 16.59
C GLY A 94 -17.53 -3.41 17.63
N LYS A 95 -18.80 -3.00 17.57
CA LYS A 95 -19.43 -2.15 18.59
C LYS A 95 -19.47 -2.84 19.95
N GLU A 96 -19.81 -4.12 19.98
CA GLU A 96 -19.82 -4.90 21.22
C GLU A 96 -18.40 -5.09 21.80
N ASN A 97 -17.42 -5.36 20.93
CA ASN A 97 -16.01 -5.44 21.33
C ASN A 97 -15.53 -4.12 21.94
N LEU A 98 -15.91 -2.97 21.35
CA LEU A 98 -15.55 -1.63 21.86
C LEU A 98 -16.18 -1.35 23.25
N LYS A 99 -17.41 -1.80 23.51
CA LYS A 99 -18.00 -1.69 24.86
C LYS A 99 -17.20 -2.47 25.91
N ASN A 100 -16.63 -3.59 25.49
CA ASN A 100 -15.90 -4.50 26.35
C ASN A 100 -14.37 -4.29 26.31
N ILE A 101 -13.89 -3.25 25.61
CA ILE A 101 -12.44 -3.03 25.38
C ILE A 101 -11.62 -2.93 26.66
N TYR A 102 -12.23 -2.47 27.75
CA TYR A 102 -11.58 -2.32 29.07
C TYR A 102 -11.63 -3.59 29.94
N HIS A 103 -12.31 -4.64 29.45
CA HIS A 103 -12.62 -5.86 30.25
C HIS A 103 -12.24 -7.09 29.38
N THR A 104 -11.00 -7.56 29.51
CA THR A 104 -10.54 -8.78 28.87
C THR A 104 -9.76 -9.65 29.83
N ASP A 105 -9.76 -10.97 29.60
CA ASP A 105 -8.98 -11.93 30.40
C ASP A 105 -7.49 -11.94 29.97
N LYS A 106 -7.17 -11.42 28.80
CA LYS A 106 -5.81 -11.37 28.25
C LYS A 106 -5.21 -9.99 28.48
N LYS A 107 -3.90 -9.94 28.76
CA LYS A 107 -3.17 -8.68 28.83
C LYS A 107 -2.99 -8.08 27.45
N VAL A 108 -3.71 -6.98 27.18
CA VAL A 108 -3.68 -6.25 25.90
C VAL A 108 -3.46 -4.76 26.15
N ALA A 109 -2.58 -4.14 25.39
CA ALA A 109 -2.32 -2.71 25.44
C ALA A 109 -2.59 -2.06 24.07
N TYR A 110 -3.42 -1.04 24.06
CA TYR A 110 -3.67 -0.14 22.94
C TYR A 110 -2.94 1.17 23.22
N LEU A 111 -1.84 1.41 22.49
CA LEU A 111 -1.15 2.70 22.54
C LEU A 111 -1.95 3.72 21.73
N THR A 112 -2.35 4.82 22.34
CA THR A 112 -3.13 5.87 21.67
C THR A 112 -2.47 7.22 21.84
N PHE A 113 -2.44 8.01 20.75
CA PHE A 113 -1.84 9.34 20.70
C PHE A 113 -2.87 10.35 20.20
N ASP A 114 -3.07 11.43 20.96
CA ASP A 114 -4.03 12.49 20.67
C ASP A 114 -3.32 13.76 20.18
N ASP A 115 -4.08 14.67 19.54
CA ASP A 115 -3.70 16.03 19.12
C ASP A 115 -2.72 16.15 17.95
N GLY A 116 -2.20 15.04 17.42
CA GLY A 116 -1.32 15.05 16.25
C GLY A 116 -2.07 15.14 14.91
N PRO A 117 -1.33 14.94 13.82
CA PRO A 117 0.12 14.73 13.79
C PRO A 117 0.93 16.01 14.03
N SER A 118 2.19 15.83 14.44
CA SER A 118 3.17 16.90 14.61
C SER A 118 4.59 16.43 14.24
N ASN A 119 5.60 17.26 14.48
CA ASN A 119 7.00 16.84 14.33
C ASN A 119 7.38 15.68 15.25
N ASN A 120 6.77 15.57 16.44
CA ASN A 120 7.02 14.47 17.38
C ASN A 120 6.50 13.12 16.86
N THR A 121 5.46 13.14 16.03
CA THR A 121 4.86 11.93 15.43
C THR A 121 5.89 11.13 14.64
N HIS A 122 6.88 11.77 14.01
CA HIS A 122 7.93 11.07 13.26
C HIS A 122 8.78 10.16 14.17
N GLN A 123 9.23 10.68 15.31
CA GLN A 123 10.02 9.90 16.29
C GLN A 123 9.18 8.75 16.87
N ILE A 124 7.92 9.02 17.21
CA ILE A 124 6.98 8.00 17.70
C ILE A 124 6.82 6.87 16.67
N LEU A 125 6.59 7.19 15.39
CA LEU A 125 6.46 6.21 14.32
C LEU A 125 7.73 5.37 14.13
N ASP A 126 8.92 5.98 14.22
CA ASP A 126 10.19 5.26 14.15
C ASP A 126 10.35 4.24 15.29
N ILE A 127 9.99 4.64 16.52
CA ILE A 127 10.03 3.75 17.70
C ILE A 127 9.03 2.60 17.55
N LEU A 128 7.79 2.89 17.14
CA LEU A 128 6.76 1.88 16.91
C LEU A 128 7.19 0.88 15.83
N LYS A 129 7.78 1.37 14.74
CA LYS A 129 8.30 0.54 13.64
C LYS A 129 9.42 -0.38 14.10
N GLN A 130 10.40 0.14 14.86
CA GLN A 130 11.51 -0.64 15.42
C GLN A 130 11.02 -1.77 16.35
N ASN A 131 9.91 -1.54 17.02
CA ASN A 131 9.30 -2.51 17.94
C ASN A 131 8.25 -3.43 17.27
N ASN A 132 7.94 -3.22 15.98
CA ASN A 132 6.87 -3.90 15.23
C ASN A 132 5.50 -3.75 15.92
N ILE A 133 5.19 -2.56 16.44
CA ILE A 133 3.93 -2.24 17.12
C ILE A 133 3.09 -1.33 16.25
N LYS A 134 1.78 -1.60 16.21
CA LYS A 134 0.80 -0.72 15.58
C LYS A 134 -0.02 -0.02 16.65
N ALA A 135 -0.13 1.30 16.57
CA ALA A 135 -0.83 2.16 17.49
C ALA A 135 -2.09 2.77 16.85
N THR A 136 -2.80 3.59 17.63
CA THR A 136 -3.93 4.40 17.14
C THR A 136 -3.63 5.88 17.39
N PHE A 137 -3.85 6.71 16.37
CA PHE A 137 -3.69 8.16 16.42
C PHE A 137 -5.05 8.83 16.31
N PHE A 138 -5.48 9.53 17.35
CA PHE A 138 -6.67 10.38 17.37
C PHE A 138 -6.28 11.76 16.86
N VAL A 139 -6.38 11.94 15.54
CA VAL A 139 -5.84 13.12 14.87
C VAL A 139 -6.80 14.31 14.90
N LEU A 140 -6.24 15.53 14.91
CA LEU A 140 -6.97 16.76 14.63
C LEU A 140 -6.95 17.07 13.14
N GLY A 141 -8.11 17.37 12.55
CA GLY A 141 -8.19 17.70 11.14
C GLY A 141 -7.29 18.87 10.74
N SER A 142 -7.18 19.89 11.60
CA SER A 142 -6.27 21.04 11.41
C SER A 142 -4.79 20.62 11.37
N GLN A 143 -4.39 19.61 12.11
CA GLN A 143 -3.02 19.10 12.09
C GLN A 143 -2.77 18.20 10.88
N VAL A 144 -3.77 17.43 10.43
CA VAL A 144 -3.69 16.66 9.18
C VAL A 144 -3.43 17.56 7.97
N GLU A 145 -4.05 18.75 7.91
CA GLU A 145 -3.79 19.73 6.85
C GLU A 145 -2.35 20.26 6.86
N ILE A 146 -1.77 20.42 8.04
CA ILE A 146 -0.39 20.93 8.21
C ILE A 146 0.64 19.84 7.93
N PHE A 147 0.35 18.58 8.30
CA PHE A 147 1.27 17.45 8.23
C PHE A 147 0.73 16.29 7.36
N PRO A 148 0.39 16.55 6.08
CA PRO A 148 -0.22 15.52 5.22
C PRO A 148 0.70 14.31 4.98
N GLU A 149 2.00 14.52 4.86
CA GLU A 149 2.98 13.44 4.66
C GLU A 149 3.09 12.53 5.90
N THR A 150 3.04 13.13 7.10
CA THR A 150 3.03 12.38 8.35
C THR A 150 1.76 11.57 8.49
N THR A 151 0.60 12.13 8.12
CA THR A 151 -0.68 11.42 8.10
C THR A 151 -0.65 10.22 7.14
N ASN A 152 -0.09 10.41 5.94
CA ASN A 152 0.13 9.31 4.99
C ASN A 152 1.05 8.23 5.57
N ARG A 153 2.08 8.63 6.31
CA ARG A 153 2.99 7.70 6.98
C ARG A 153 2.26 6.87 8.04
N ILE A 154 1.44 7.50 8.91
CA ILE A 154 0.61 6.81 9.89
C ILE A 154 -0.23 5.72 9.22
N TYR A 155 -0.95 6.08 8.15
CA TYR A 155 -1.81 5.16 7.41
C TYR A 155 -1.02 4.03 6.73
N ASN A 156 0.05 4.37 6.00
CA ASN A 156 0.83 3.40 5.22
C ASN A 156 1.55 2.40 6.12
N GLU A 157 2.02 2.82 7.30
CA GLU A 157 2.66 1.94 8.27
C GLU A 157 1.65 1.06 9.03
N GLY A 158 0.35 1.19 8.79
CA GLY A 158 -0.71 0.31 9.33
C GLY A 158 -1.18 0.70 10.73
N HIS A 159 -0.94 1.93 11.15
CA HIS A 159 -1.54 2.49 12.34
C HIS A 159 -3.00 2.89 12.08
N TYR A 160 -3.84 2.84 13.11
CA TYR A 160 -5.22 3.28 13.00
C TYR A 160 -5.30 4.80 13.11
N ILE A 161 -5.99 5.46 12.18
CA ILE A 161 -6.29 6.89 12.28
C ILE A 161 -7.70 7.04 12.81
N ALA A 162 -7.83 7.47 14.05
CA ALA A 162 -9.09 7.82 14.70
C ALA A 162 -9.27 9.36 14.70
N ASN A 163 -10.39 9.84 15.17
CA ASN A 163 -10.81 11.23 15.03
C ASN A 163 -10.86 11.94 16.38
N HIS A 164 -10.25 13.13 16.49
CA HIS A 164 -10.25 13.98 17.69
C HIS A 164 -10.92 15.35 17.45
N GLY A 165 -11.70 15.46 16.36
CA GLY A 165 -12.27 16.71 15.88
C GLY A 165 -11.34 17.44 14.93
N TYR A 166 -11.74 18.65 14.57
CA TYR A 166 -10.94 19.49 13.67
C TYR A 166 -10.11 20.53 14.42
N SER A 167 -10.75 21.31 15.32
CA SER A 167 -10.18 22.52 15.89
C SER A 167 -9.50 22.33 17.23
N HIS A 168 -9.92 21.35 18.03
CA HIS A 168 -9.63 21.17 19.47
C HIS A 168 -10.03 22.38 20.36
N LYS A 169 -10.81 23.33 19.84
CA LYS A 169 -11.25 24.48 20.59
C LYS A 169 -12.59 24.21 21.27
N TYR A 170 -12.58 24.03 22.58
CA TYR A 170 -13.77 23.64 23.37
C TYR A 170 -14.98 24.56 23.15
N SER A 171 -14.74 25.88 22.98
CA SER A 171 -15.81 26.86 22.72
C SER A 171 -16.39 26.76 21.30
N GLU A 172 -15.69 26.11 20.39
CA GLU A 172 -16.15 25.88 19.01
C GLU A 172 -16.81 24.50 18.89
N ILE A 173 -16.11 23.43 19.26
CA ILE A 173 -16.60 22.06 19.12
C ILE A 173 -17.82 21.77 20.00
N TYR A 174 -17.88 22.33 21.24
CA TYR A 174 -18.96 22.06 22.18
C TYR A 174 -20.04 23.15 22.20
N GLN A 175 -20.36 23.76 21.04
CA GLN A 175 -21.50 24.66 20.90
C GLN A 175 -22.83 23.91 20.89
N SER A 176 -22.85 22.72 20.27
CA SER A 176 -24.00 21.81 20.25
C SER A 176 -23.52 20.38 19.91
N PRO A 177 -24.38 19.36 20.11
CA PRO A 177 -24.12 18.01 19.64
C PRO A 177 -23.84 17.91 18.15
N GLU A 178 -24.57 18.68 17.31
CA GLU A 178 -24.40 18.73 15.86
C GLU A 178 -23.05 19.30 15.48
N GLN A 179 -22.54 20.26 16.26
CA GLN A 179 -21.21 20.84 16.00
C GLN A 179 -20.09 19.81 16.25
N VAL A 180 -20.26 18.94 17.26
CA VAL A 180 -19.32 17.82 17.47
C VAL A 180 -19.32 16.87 16.26
N LEU A 181 -20.50 16.54 15.72
CA LEU A 181 -20.61 15.71 14.53
C LEU A 181 -20.01 16.42 13.29
N ASN A 182 -20.18 17.74 13.16
CA ASN A 182 -19.57 18.52 12.10
C ASN A 182 -18.04 18.51 12.17
N GLU A 183 -17.46 18.68 13.35
CA GLU A 183 -16.01 18.58 13.60
C GLU A 183 -15.47 17.19 13.23
N PHE A 184 -16.20 16.12 13.61
CA PHE A 184 -15.88 14.76 13.18
C PHE A 184 -15.88 14.63 11.65
N ASN A 185 -16.95 15.06 11.00
CA ASN A 185 -17.11 14.93 9.56
C ASN A 185 -16.02 15.70 8.80
N GLN A 186 -15.71 16.93 9.24
CA GLN A 186 -14.66 17.76 8.64
C GLN A 186 -13.28 17.06 8.76
N CYS A 187 -12.91 16.62 9.95
CA CYS A 187 -11.66 15.91 10.16
C CYS A 187 -11.60 14.64 9.31
N ASN A 188 -12.67 13.83 9.30
CA ASN A 188 -12.72 12.59 8.55
C ASN A 188 -12.57 12.79 7.04
N GLN A 189 -13.20 13.84 6.47
CA GLN A 189 -13.06 14.19 5.06
C GLN A 189 -11.62 14.61 4.71
N ILE A 190 -10.97 15.37 5.59
CA ILE A 190 -9.57 15.78 5.40
C ILE A 190 -8.64 14.57 5.45
N VAL A 191 -8.83 13.67 6.41
CA VAL A 191 -8.07 12.41 6.49
C VAL A 191 -8.26 11.59 5.21
N ALA A 192 -9.51 11.33 4.80
CA ALA A 192 -9.83 10.55 3.59
C ALA A 192 -9.17 11.12 2.33
N LYS A 193 -9.22 12.45 2.18
CA LYS A 193 -8.54 13.16 1.08
C LYS A 193 -7.03 13.03 1.15
N THR A 194 -6.44 13.21 2.32
CA THR A 194 -4.98 13.20 2.53
C THR A 194 -4.38 11.83 2.23
N ILE A 195 -5.02 10.74 2.71
CA ILE A 195 -4.54 9.38 2.46
C ILE A 195 -4.99 8.81 1.11
N ASN A 196 -5.73 9.58 0.31
CA ASN A 196 -6.29 9.18 -0.99
C ASN A 196 -7.18 7.92 -0.91
N VAL A 197 -8.03 7.84 0.11
CA VAL A 197 -9.01 6.77 0.33
C VAL A 197 -10.38 7.42 0.58
N PRO A 198 -11.15 7.75 -0.47
CA PRO A 198 -12.41 8.51 -0.35
C PRO A 198 -13.46 7.87 0.56
N GLU A 199 -13.46 6.53 0.64
CA GLU A 199 -14.35 5.74 1.49
C GLU A 199 -13.89 5.59 2.93
N TYR A 200 -12.75 6.20 3.32
CA TYR A 200 -12.25 6.12 4.69
C TYR A 200 -13.21 6.79 5.66
N ASN A 201 -13.62 6.03 6.68
CA ASN A 201 -14.33 6.53 7.84
C ASN A 201 -13.71 5.90 9.08
N SER A 202 -13.23 6.74 10.01
CA SER A 202 -12.59 6.21 11.22
C SER A 202 -13.56 5.48 12.14
N HIS A 203 -14.85 5.81 12.11
CA HIS A 203 -15.88 5.28 13.03
C HIS A 203 -15.60 5.46 14.53
N LEU A 204 -14.44 6.00 14.88
CA LEU A 204 -14.02 6.22 16.26
C LEU A 204 -13.75 7.69 16.52
N PHE A 205 -14.28 8.17 17.64
CA PHE A 205 -14.11 9.54 18.10
C PHE A 205 -13.63 9.56 19.56
N ARG A 206 -12.71 10.42 19.88
CA ARG A 206 -12.35 10.77 21.26
C ARG A 206 -12.67 12.24 21.49
N PHE A 207 -13.45 12.54 22.51
CA PHE A 207 -13.79 13.91 22.84
C PHE A 207 -12.56 14.66 23.35
N PRO A 208 -12.21 15.84 22.82
CA PRO A 208 -11.23 16.73 23.43
C PRO A 208 -11.50 16.94 24.93
N GLY A 209 -10.51 16.54 25.77
CA GLY A 209 -10.65 16.50 27.23
C GLY A 209 -11.50 15.36 27.78
N GLY A 210 -11.76 14.31 27.00
CA GLY A 210 -12.54 13.12 27.39
C GLY A 210 -14.05 13.37 27.46
N LEU A 211 -14.82 12.29 27.58
CA LEU A 211 -16.28 12.34 27.65
C LEU A 211 -16.77 12.89 28.99
N ALA A 212 -16.14 12.47 30.09
CA ALA A 212 -16.66 12.72 31.46
C ALA A 212 -16.30 14.12 31.94
N GLY A 213 -17.29 14.76 32.62
CA GLY A 213 -17.09 15.95 33.41
C GLY A 213 -16.90 17.26 32.65
N GLY A 214 -16.63 18.32 33.41
CA GLY A 214 -16.38 19.67 32.90
C GLY A 214 -17.62 20.44 32.46
N LYS A 215 -17.39 21.68 32.01
CA LYS A 215 -18.42 22.63 31.60
C LYS A 215 -19.37 22.11 30.51
N TYR A 216 -18.90 21.25 29.66
CA TYR A 216 -19.61 20.77 28.46
C TYR A 216 -20.17 19.34 28.59
N ALA A 217 -20.28 18.81 29.80
CA ALA A 217 -20.66 17.42 30.03
C ALA A 217 -21.99 17.03 29.39
N GLU A 218 -23.03 17.86 29.48
CA GLU A 218 -24.35 17.59 28.89
C GLU A 218 -24.28 17.55 27.36
N ILE A 219 -23.59 18.52 26.72
CA ILE A 219 -23.41 18.55 25.26
C ILE A 219 -22.63 17.31 24.79
N LYS A 220 -21.58 16.92 25.50
CA LYS A 220 -20.81 15.70 25.19
C LYS A 220 -21.66 14.43 25.28
N LYS A 221 -22.53 14.34 26.29
CA LYS A 221 -23.43 13.20 26.47
C LYS A 221 -24.43 13.10 25.30
N GLU A 222 -25.07 14.20 24.93
CA GLU A 222 -25.99 14.26 23.79
C GLU A 222 -25.25 13.99 22.48
N ALA A 223 -24.07 14.58 22.29
CA ALA A 223 -23.23 14.34 21.11
C ALA A 223 -22.80 12.89 20.98
N LYS A 224 -22.50 12.19 22.10
CA LYS A 224 -22.19 10.76 22.07
C LYS A 224 -23.33 9.93 21.49
N GLU A 225 -24.57 10.22 21.88
CA GLU A 225 -25.74 9.53 21.32
C GLU A 225 -25.94 9.83 19.82
N LEU A 226 -25.75 11.11 19.42
CA LEU A 226 -25.81 11.52 18.01
C LEU A 226 -24.71 10.85 17.18
N LEU A 227 -23.47 10.77 17.68
CA LEU A 227 -22.36 10.07 17.03
C LEU A 227 -22.69 8.58 16.86
N LEU A 228 -23.24 7.93 17.87
CA LEU A 228 -23.61 6.52 17.79
C LEU A 228 -24.70 6.26 16.73
N GLN A 229 -25.69 7.14 16.62
CA GLN A 229 -26.69 7.11 15.54
C GLN A 229 -26.07 7.23 14.14
N ASN A 230 -24.92 7.91 14.04
CA ASN A 230 -24.14 8.04 12.80
C ASN A 230 -23.07 6.97 12.65
N ASN A 231 -23.16 5.86 13.41
CA ASN A 231 -22.21 4.76 13.36
C ASN A 231 -20.78 5.17 13.76
N ILE A 232 -20.67 6.05 14.74
CA ILE A 232 -19.42 6.55 15.33
C ILE A 232 -19.43 6.24 16.81
N VAL A 233 -18.37 5.61 17.32
CA VAL A 233 -18.25 5.20 18.75
C VAL A 233 -17.21 6.07 19.44
N ASN A 234 -17.58 6.58 20.62
CA ASN A 234 -16.60 7.23 21.51
C ASN A 234 -15.70 6.19 22.19
N VAL A 235 -14.40 6.48 22.21
CA VAL A 235 -13.39 5.69 22.92
C VAL A 235 -12.52 6.61 23.77
N ASP A 236 -12.66 6.52 25.09
CA ASP A 236 -11.78 7.20 26.04
C ASP A 236 -10.57 6.30 26.40
N TRP A 237 -10.04 6.43 27.60
CA TRP A 237 -8.88 5.70 28.09
C TRP A 237 -9.11 5.17 29.51
N ASN A 238 -8.29 4.23 29.94
CA ASN A 238 -8.28 3.71 31.33
C ASN A 238 -6.87 3.67 31.93
N ALA A 239 -5.86 4.09 31.20
CA ALA A 239 -4.51 4.34 31.67
C ALA A 239 -3.94 5.56 30.91
N LEU A 240 -2.98 6.25 31.50
CA LEU A 240 -2.35 7.43 30.92
C LEU A 240 -0.92 7.63 31.44
N THR A 241 -0.11 8.38 30.67
CA THR A 241 1.24 8.78 31.09
C THR A 241 1.26 10.11 31.83
N GLY A 242 0.15 10.84 31.87
CA GLY A 242 0.06 12.14 32.53
C GLY A 242 0.78 13.27 31.79
N ASP A 243 1.13 13.07 30.53
CA ASP A 243 1.84 14.04 29.71
C ASP A 243 1.08 15.37 29.49
N ALA A 244 -0.23 15.39 29.75
CA ALA A 244 -1.07 16.61 29.77
C ALA A 244 -1.36 17.15 31.18
N GLU A 245 -0.90 16.48 32.24
CA GLU A 245 -1.22 16.87 33.61
C GLU A 245 -0.28 17.94 34.22
N THR A 246 0.90 18.12 33.64
CA THR A 246 1.91 19.06 34.12
C THR A 246 2.72 19.71 33.00
N ASN A 247 3.27 20.88 33.28
CA ASN A 247 4.26 21.51 32.39
C ASN A 247 5.69 21.08 32.69
N ASN A 248 5.91 20.30 33.77
CA ASN A 248 7.21 19.84 34.23
C ASN A 248 7.38 18.35 33.91
N LEU A 249 7.30 18.03 32.62
CA LEU A 249 7.35 16.66 32.12
C LEU A 249 8.77 16.10 32.23
N SER A 250 8.85 14.83 32.64
CA SER A 250 10.06 14.00 32.52
C SER A 250 9.66 12.56 32.19
N VAL A 251 10.57 11.80 31.63
CA VAL A 251 10.35 10.36 31.37
C VAL A 251 9.98 9.62 32.65
N GLU A 252 10.63 9.95 33.77
CA GLU A 252 10.32 9.35 35.09
C GLU A 252 8.88 9.64 35.55
N PHE A 253 8.42 10.90 35.35
CA PHE A 253 7.04 11.27 35.66
C PHE A 253 6.05 10.44 34.87
N GLU A 254 6.23 10.37 33.53
CA GLU A 254 5.34 9.61 32.66
C GLU A 254 5.33 8.12 33.00
N MET A 255 6.47 7.52 33.29
CA MET A 255 6.58 6.12 33.71
C MET A 255 5.89 5.86 35.06
N THR A 256 6.00 6.80 36.00
CA THR A 256 5.31 6.72 37.32
C THR A 256 3.80 6.79 37.15
N ARG A 257 3.32 7.77 36.35
CA ARG A 257 1.87 7.94 36.10
C ARG A 257 1.27 6.75 35.36
N LEU A 258 2.00 6.24 34.33
CA LEU A 258 1.57 5.00 33.68
C LEU A 258 1.45 3.85 34.66
N THR A 259 2.44 3.65 35.52
CA THR A 259 2.42 2.56 36.51
C THR A 259 1.24 2.67 37.49
N GLU A 260 0.95 3.89 37.99
CA GLU A 260 -0.18 4.16 38.88
C GLU A 260 -1.52 3.91 38.20
N THR A 261 -1.67 4.40 36.94
CA THR A 261 -2.95 4.37 36.24
C THR A 261 -3.26 3.03 35.58
N MET A 262 -2.25 2.27 35.19
CA MET A 262 -2.47 0.92 34.65
C MET A 262 -2.90 -0.06 35.75
N GLY A 263 -2.33 0.03 36.96
CA GLY A 263 -2.65 -0.85 38.07
C GLY A 263 -2.57 -2.33 37.69
N SER A 264 -3.58 -3.11 38.03
CA SER A 264 -3.70 -4.55 37.72
C SER A 264 -4.63 -4.84 36.52
N LYS A 265 -4.92 -3.88 35.68
CA LYS A 265 -5.85 -4.04 34.51
C LYS A 265 -5.25 -4.95 33.46
N ASN A 266 -6.06 -5.86 32.93
CA ASN A 266 -5.64 -6.71 31.79
C ASN A 266 -5.74 -5.99 30.45
N SER A 267 -6.67 -5.06 30.31
CA SER A 267 -6.81 -4.30 29.05
C SER A 267 -6.56 -2.83 29.27
N LEU A 268 -5.64 -2.26 28.53
CA LEU A 268 -5.20 -0.88 28.64
C LEU A 268 -5.46 -0.13 27.34
N VAL A 269 -6.24 0.93 27.41
CA VAL A 269 -6.26 1.99 26.40
C VAL A 269 -5.47 3.15 27.00
N ILE A 270 -4.25 3.37 26.51
CA ILE A 270 -3.28 4.28 27.11
C ILE A 270 -3.33 5.62 26.40
N LEU A 271 -3.70 6.69 27.13
CA LEU A 271 -3.65 8.06 26.63
C LEU A 271 -2.23 8.61 26.68
N MET A 272 -1.78 9.08 25.54
CA MET A 272 -0.56 9.86 25.31
C MET A 272 -0.88 10.93 24.26
N HIS A 273 0.02 11.89 24.07
CA HIS A 273 -0.14 12.92 23.05
C HIS A 273 1.09 12.99 22.17
N ASP A 274 0.87 13.17 20.86
CA ASP A 274 1.92 13.43 19.87
C ASP A 274 1.94 14.89 19.38
N ALA A 275 1.26 15.78 20.11
CA ALA A 275 1.31 17.23 19.86
C ALA A 275 2.74 17.79 19.94
N ALA A 276 3.00 18.91 19.26
CA ALA A 276 4.34 19.50 19.15
C ALA A 276 5.01 19.81 20.51
N ALA A 277 4.23 20.12 21.55
CA ALA A 277 4.74 20.42 22.90
C ALA A 277 5.04 19.15 23.73
N LYS A 278 4.85 17.94 23.19
CA LYS A 278 4.90 16.66 23.92
C LYS A 278 6.11 15.77 23.50
N SER A 279 7.27 16.38 23.33
CA SER A 279 8.50 15.65 22.93
C SER A 279 8.93 14.61 23.99
N VAL A 280 8.70 14.87 25.28
CA VAL A 280 9.00 13.93 26.35
C VAL A 280 8.26 12.60 26.22
N THR A 281 7.04 12.62 25.71
CA THR A 281 6.26 11.40 25.43
C THR A 281 6.96 10.49 24.39
N ALA A 282 7.55 11.10 23.34
CA ALA A 282 8.36 10.34 22.37
C ALA A 282 9.61 9.74 23.04
N ASP A 283 10.27 10.46 23.94
CA ASP A 283 11.44 9.99 24.67
C ASP A 283 11.09 8.90 25.69
N ALA A 284 9.89 8.95 26.28
CA ALA A 284 9.39 7.95 27.24
C ALA A 284 8.94 6.65 26.56
N LEU A 285 8.49 6.71 25.33
CA LEU A 285 7.84 5.60 24.61
C LEU A 285 8.66 4.29 24.59
N PRO A 286 9.99 4.28 24.42
CA PRO A 286 10.78 3.04 24.50
C PRO A 286 10.67 2.36 25.86
N GLN A 287 10.66 3.11 26.97
CA GLN A 287 10.54 2.56 28.32
C GLN A 287 9.11 2.08 28.59
N ILE A 288 8.10 2.80 28.10
CA ILE A 288 6.69 2.40 28.15
C ILE A 288 6.50 1.03 27.48
N ILE A 289 7.02 0.89 26.26
CA ILE A 289 6.95 -0.37 25.50
C ILE A 289 7.68 -1.50 26.23
N ALA A 290 8.89 -1.25 26.74
CA ALA A 290 9.66 -2.25 27.49
C ALA A 290 8.92 -2.74 28.72
N LYS A 291 8.35 -1.83 29.52
CA LYS A 291 7.56 -2.16 30.70
C LYS A 291 6.33 -3.01 30.37
N LEU A 292 5.56 -2.61 29.36
CA LEU A 292 4.38 -3.35 28.96
C LEU A 292 4.72 -4.76 28.43
N LYS A 293 5.82 -4.91 27.68
CA LYS A 293 6.33 -6.24 27.25
C LYS A 293 6.74 -7.10 28.45
N GLU A 294 7.47 -6.53 29.39
CA GLU A 294 7.91 -7.23 30.60
C GLU A 294 6.72 -7.73 31.44
N GLU A 295 5.65 -6.94 31.49
CA GLU A 295 4.42 -7.32 32.17
C GLU A 295 3.52 -8.27 31.36
N GLY A 296 3.92 -8.63 30.14
CA GLY A 296 3.25 -9.62 29.30
C GLY A 296 2.05 -9.09 28.50
N TYR A 297 1.99 -7.78 28.24
CA TYR A 297 0.95 -7.22 27.36
C TYR A 297 1.24 -7.47 25.90
N GLU A 298 0.20 -7.92 25.17
CA GLU A 298 0.15 -7.96 23.71
C GLU A 298 -0.29 -6.58 23.18
N PHE A 299 0.39 -6.06 22.13
CA PHE A 299 0.02 -4.78 21.52
C PHE A 299 -0.98 -4.98 20.41
N LYS A 300 -2.04 -4.18 20.42
CA LYS A 300 -3.08 -4.13 19.37
C LYS A 300 -3.43 -2.69 19.02
N ASN A 301 -4.07 -2.52 17.87
CA ASN A 301 -4.73 -1.28 17.52
C ASN A 301 -6.22 -1.50 17.24
N PHE A 302 -6.96 -0.45 16.89
CA PHE A 302 -8.40 -0.56 16.74
C PHE A 302 -8.85 -1.32 15.49
N TYR A 303 -7.97 -1.58 14.49
CA TYR A 303 -8.28 -2.53 13.42
C TYR A 303 -8.56 -3.96 13.95
N ASP A 304 -7.99 -4.33 15.09
CA ASP A 304 -8.19 -5.64 15.71
C ASP A 304 -9.55 -5.77 16.42
N ILE A 305 -10.24 -4.65 16.61
CA ILE A 305 -11.48 -4.57 17.43
C ILE A 305 -12.72 -4.42 16.58
N ILE A 306 -12.70 -3.53 15.58
CA ILE A 306 -13.91 -3.05 14.90
C ILE A 306 -14.39 -3.94 13.75
N LYS A 307 -13.62 -4.94 13.36
CA LYS A 307 -13.93 -5.88 12.25
C LYS A 307 -15.04 -6.85 12.60
#